data_202f998f742c8fa48568360111f324e7
#
_entry.id   202f998f742c8fa48568360111f324e7
#
_cell.length_a   1.000
_cell.length_b   1.000
_cell.length_c   1.000
_cell.angle_alpha   90.00
_cell.angle_beta   90.00
_cell.angle_gamma   90.00
#
_symmetry.space_group_name_H-M   'P 1'
#
loop_
_entity.id
_entity.type
_entity.pdbx_description
1 polymer ?
#
loop_
_entity_poly.entity_id
_entity_poly.type
_entity_poly.pdbx_seq_one_letter_code
_entity_poly.pdbx_strand_id
1 'polypeptide(L)'
;MISAMKLPLLATTIAGSLPKPTWLAEPEKLWAPWKLEGRALDDGKRDAVRLVLAMQEKAGIDIVSDGEQTRRHFVNGYMERLEGIDFKNLKTVRIRNRYDANVPRVVGPVSRPAPVHSEDVKFLRSATDRAIKFTLPGPMTMVDTLYDEHYGSREKLAMAFAAILNQEARELAALGVDTIQFDEPAFNVYFDEVRDWGVAALERAREGLACKTAVHICYGYGIEANIVWKKSLGNEWRQYEQTFPLLARSSIDQVSLECANSRVPIELIGLLEGKDVLVGAIDVATTRVESAEDVARVIRAALKHVPKERLFPCTNCGMVPLARDVAAGKLAALGAGAALVRRELV
;
A
#
# COMPACT_ATOMS: atom_id res chain seq x y z
N MET A 1 20.40 -5.23 19.46
CA MET A 1 18.96 -5.57 19.52
C MET A 1 18.21 -4.24 19.70
N ILE A 2 17.53 -3.75 18.67
CA ILE A 2 16.64 -2.59 18.80
C ILE A 2 15.46 -3.12 19.63
N SER A 3 15.22 -2.51 20.81
CA SER A 3 14.07 -2.84 21.65
C SER A 3 12.81 -2.69 20.81
N ALA A 4 12.01 -3.74 20.68
CA ALA A 4 10.74 -3.68 19.95
C ALA A 4 9.91 -2.54 20.59
N MET A 5 9.69 -1.47 19.83
CA MET A 5 8.92 -0.33 20.30
C MET A 5 7.48 -0.79 20.59
N LYS A 6 7.04 -0.63 21.84
CA LYS A 6 5.69 -1.04 22.24
C LYS A 6 4.69 -0.07 21.59
N LEU A 7 4.01 -0.53 20.54
CA LEU A 7 2.97 0.24 19.89
C LEU A 7 1.77 0.43 20.84
N PRO A 8 1.08 1.57 20.79
CA PRO A 8 -0.16 1.78 21.54
C PRO A 8 -1.28 0.91 20.93
N LEU A 9 -2.36 0.68 21.71
CA LEU A 9 -3.59 0.11 21.14
C LEU A 9 -4.08 0.98 20.00
N LEU A 10 -4.70 0.38 18.99
CA LEU A 10 -5.18 1.08 17.79
C LEU A 10 -4.06 1.91 17.12
N ALA A 11 -2.83 1.37 17.05
CA ALA A 11 -1.72 2.06 16.42
C ALA A 11 -2.07 2.45 14.98
N THR A 12 -1.89 3.73 14.64
CA THR A 12 -2.27 4.29 13.35
C THR A 12 -1.17 4.12 12.31
N THR A 13 -1.56 3.92 11.05
CA THR A 13 -0.66 3.88 9.90
C THR A 13 -1.37 4.41 8.64
N ILE A 14 -0.68 4.44 7.50
CA ILE A 14 -1.24 4.83 6.20
C ILE A 14 -1.08 3.71 5.19
N ALA A 15 -1.92 3.64 4.15
CA ALA A 15 -1.81 2.62 3.11
C ALA A 15 -0.48 2.70 2.33
N GLY A 16 0.03 3.90 2.07
CA GLY A 16 1.32 4.06 1.38
C GLY A 16 1.59 5.50 0.94
N SER A 17 1.18 5.85 -0.27
CA SER A 17 1.59 7.09 -0.91
C SER A 17 0.98 8.37 -0.30
N LEU A 18 1.80 9.42 -0.25
CA LEU A 18 1.41 10.80 0.09
C LEU A 18 1.73 11.74 -1.09
N PRO A 19 0.98 12.86 -1.21
CA PRO A 19 1.24 13.84 -2.27
C PRO A 19 2.66 14.40 -2.20
N LYS A 20 3.33 14.41 -3.35
CA LYS A 20 4.69 14.98 -3.46
C LYS A 20 4.68 16.50 -3.38
N PRO A 21 5.76 17.13 -2.89
CA PRO A 21 5.94 18.58 -3.00
C PRO A 21 5.90 19.03 -4.45
N THR A 22 5.26 20.19 -4.70
CA THR A 22 5.10 20.74 -6.05
C THR A 22 6.40 21.13 -6.74
N TRP A 23 7.47 21.34 -5.98
CA TRP A 23 8.82 21.59 -6.49
C TRP A 23 9.53 20.29 -6.92
N LEU A 24 9.15 19.13 -6.38
CA LEU A 24 9.75 17.82 -6.69
C LEU A 24 9.09 17.16 -7.90
N ALA A 25 7.76 17.18 -7.95
CA ALA A 25 6.99 16.50 -9.00
C ALA A 25 5.69 17.26 -9.32
N GLU A 26 5.03 16.89 -10.42
CA GLU A 26 3.71 17.43 -10.73
C GLU A 26 2.68 16.96 -9.68
N PRO A 27 1.85 17.90 -9.16
CA PRO A 27 0.87 17.56 -8.13
C PRO A 27 -0.30 16.75 -8.69
N GLU A 28 -0.99 16.04 -7.79
CA GLU A 28 -2.27 15.35 -8.04
C GLU A 28 -2.25 14.33 -9.19
N LYS A 29 -1.06 13.80 -9.52
CA LYS A 29 -0.88 12.78 -10.55
C LYS A 29 -0.35 11.49 -9.94
N LEU A 30 -0.96 10.36 -10.31
CA LEU A 30 -0.46 9.03 -9.91
C LEU A 30 0.94 8.76 -10.44
N TRP A 31 1.21 9.22 -11.65
CA TRP A 31 2.48 9.07 -12.35
C TRP A 31 3.11 10.44 -12.56
N ALA A 32 3.63 10.99 -11.48
CA ALA A 32 4.13 12.35 -11.48
C ALA A 32 5.54 12.44 -12.10
N PRO A 33 5.72 13.13 -13.24
CA PRO A 33 7.04 13.46 -13.75
C PRO A 33 7.84 14.25 -12.72
N TRP A 34 9.14 13.91 -12.60
CA TRP A 34 10.06 14.70 -11.79
C TRP A 34 10.31 16.07 -12.42
N LYS A 35 10.43 17.10 -11.58
CA LYS A 35 10.79 18.46 -11.97
C LYS A 35 12.27 18.78 -11.74
N LEU A 36 12.97 17.87 -11.08
CA LEU A 36 14.39 17.95 -10.77
C LEU A 36 15.12 16.80 -11.44
N GLU A 37 16.44 16.95 -11.62
CA GLU A 37 17.32 15.96 -12.22
C GLU A 37 18.61 15.81 -11.42
N GLY A 38 19.34 14.70 -11.65
CA GLY A 38 20.63 14.42 -11.05
C GLY A 38 20.62 14.57 -9.52
N ARG A 39 21.68 15.14 -8.97
CA ARG A 39 21.85 15.34 -7.52
C ARG A 39 20.72 16.14 -6.89
N ALA A 40 20.20 17.18 -7.58
CA ALA A 40 19.08 17.96 -7.08
C ALA A 40 17.82 17.12 -6.89
N LEU A 41 17.58 16.11 -7.76
CA LEU A 41 16.48 15.16 -7.60
C LEU A 41 16.70 14.28 -6.39
N ASP A 42 17.91 13.75 -6.18
CA ASP A 42 18.20 12.87 -5.04
C ASP A 42 18.07 13.62 -3.70
N ASP A 43 18.59 14.84 -3.61
CA ASP A 43 18.45 15.70 -2.44
C ASP A 43 16.97 16.06 -2.22
N GLY A 44 16.24 16.41 -3.29
CA GLY A 44 14.83 16.71 -3.24
C GLY A 44 13.97 15.55 -2.76
N LYS A 45 14.25 14.31 -3.18
CA LYS A 45 13.55 13.10 -2.67
C LYS A 45 13.76 12.95 -1.16
N ARG A 46 14.99 13.11 -0.66
CA ARG A 46 15.29 13.04 0.77
C ARG A 46 14.56 14.12 1.57
N ASP A 47 14.52 15.35 1.07
CA ASP A 47 13.78 16.44 1.72
C ASP A 47 12.26 16.17 1.72
N ALA A 48 11.73 15.62 0.64
CA ALA A 48 10.32 15.21 0.58
C ALA A 48 9.99 14.10 1.60
N VAL A 49 10.89 13.13 1.81
CA VAL A 49 10.72 12.10 2.85
C VAL A 49 10.71 12.74 4.24
N ARG A 50 11.64 13.67 4.55
CA ARG A 50 11.63 14.40 5.84
C ARG A 50 10.31 15.15 6.06
N LEU A 51 9.79 15.82 5.02
CA LEU A 51 8.53 16.56 5.10
C LEU A 51 7.34 15.67 5.39
N VAL A 52 7.24 14.50 4.74
CA VAL A 52 6.11 13.58 4.98
C VAL A 52 6.25 12.84 6.31
N LEU A 53 7.46 12.58 6.80
CA LEU A 53 7.68 12.08 8.16
C LEU A 53 7.19 13.10 9.20
N ALA A 54 7.63 14.35 9.11
CA ALA A 54 7.18 15.41 10.01
C ALA A 54 5.66 15.59 9.98
N MET A 55 5.03 15.46 8.79
CA MET A 55 3.57 15.51 8.62
C MET A 55 2.88 14.36 9.36
N GLN A 56 3.36 13.13 9.20
CA GLN A 56 2.82 11.94 9.86
C GLN A 56 3.00 12.01 11.38
N GLU A 57 4.19 12.38 11.84
CA GLU A 57 4.50 12.51 13.27
C GLU A 57 3.68 13.60 13.96
N LYS A 58 3.53 14.77 13.33
CA LYS A 58 2.66 15.85 13.80
C LYS A 58 1.19 15.44 13.88
N ALA A 59 0.74 14.60 12.94
CA ALA A 59 -0.61 14.05 12.93
C ALA A 59 -0.84 12.94 13.97
N GLY A 60 0.20 12.47 14.66
CA GLY A 60 0.11 11.40 15.64
C GLY A 60 0.03 10.00 15.02
N ILE A 61 0.55 9.82 13.80
CA ILE A 61 0.64 8.50 13.17
C ILE A 61 1.74 7.70 13.86
N ASP A 62 1.43 6.49 14.32
CA ASP A 62 2.32 5.67 15.15
C ASP A 62 3.33 4.86 14.31
N ILE A 63 2.89 4.31 13.17
CA ILE A 63 3.72 3.55 12.23
C ILE A 63 3.82 4.36 10.96
N VAL A 64 4.99 4.95 10.71
CA VAL A 64 5.22 5.88 9.61
C VAL A 64 5.77 5.19 8.36
N SER A 65 5.72 5.87 7.21
CA SER A 65 6.32 5.42 5.96
C SER A 65 7.01 6.59 5.23
N ASP A 66 7.78 6.27 4.20
CA ASP A 66 8.39 7.25 3.29
C ASP A 66 7.35 8.02 2.43
N GLY A 67 6.07 7.63 2.51
CA GLY A 67 5.00 8.20 1.69
C GLY A 67 5.24 8.04 0.19
N GLU A 68 6.11 7.10 -0.21
CA GLU A 68 6.51 6.84 -1.60
C GLU A 68 7.13 8.06 -2.32
N GLN A 69 7.78 8.93 -1.58
CA GLN A 69 8.33 10.18 -2.11
C GLN A 69 9.49 9.97 -3.08
N THR A 70 10.17 8.82 -3.00
CA THR A 70 11.32 8.48 -3.87
C THR A 70 10.92 7.82 -5.19
N ARG A 71 9.63 7.44 -5.35
CA ARG A 71 9.08 6.69 -6.49
C ARG A 71 8.09 7.54 -7.29
N ARG A 72 8.12 7.43 -8.63
CA ARG A 72 7.10 8.07 -9.50
C ARG A 72 5.75 7.37 -9.39
N HIS A 73 5.77 6.05 -9.27
CA HIS A 73 4.59 5.19 -9.19
C HIS A 73 4.92 3.96 -8.35
N PHE A 74 3.97 3.45 -7.57
CA PHE A 74 4.21 2.35 -6.61
C PHE A 74 4.66 1.03 -7.28
N VAL A 75 4.17 0.70 -8.48
CA VAL A 75 4.58 -0.51 -9.22
C VAL A 75 5.76 -0.20 -10.13
N ASN A 76 5.61 0.74 -11.05
CA ASN A 76 6.62 0.99 -12.08
C ASN A 76 7.92 1.53 -11.50
N GLY A 77 7.88 2.29 -10.42
CA GLY A 77 9.09 2.76 -9.73
C GLY A 77 9.98 1.61 -9.25
N TYR A 78 9.41 0.45 -8.97
CA TYR A 78 10.15 -0.77 -8.68
C TYR A 78 10.58 -1.50 -9.96
N MET A 79 9.65 -1.71 -10.90
CA MET A 79 9.91 -2.47 -12.12
C MET A 79 10.91 -1.82 -13.07
N GLU A 80 11.04 -0.48 -13.07
CA GLU A 80 12.05 0.28 -13.84
C GLU A 80 13.49 -0.09 -13.46
N ARG A 81 13.69 -0.75 -12.32
CA ARG A 81 15.00 -1.19 -11.81
C ARG A 81 15.30 -2.66 -12.08
N LEU A 82 14.38 -3.37 -12.72
CA LEU A 82 14.51 -4.78 -13.06
C LEU A 82 14.98 -4.95 -14.50
N GLU A 83 15.68 -6.02 -14.76
CA GLU A 83 16.00 -6.49 -16.13
C GLU A 83 14.89 -7.38 -16.67
N GLY A 84 14.88 -7.58 -18.00
CA GLY A 84 13.87 -8.38 -18.70
C GLY A 84 12.59 -7.62 -19.03
N ILE A 85 12.51 -6.32 -18.68
CA ILE A 85 11.31 -5.46 -18.89
C ILE A 85 11.65 -4.31 -19.84
N ASP A 86 10.90 -4.19 -20.93
CA ASP A 86 11.02 -3.12 -21.93
C ASP A 86 10.03 -1.99 -21.64
N PHE A 87 10.55 -0.86 -21.17
CA PHE A 87 9.80 0.38 -20.91
C PHE A 87 9.77 1.34 -22.10
N LYS A 88 10.47 1.01 -23.21
CA LYS A 88 10.53 1.89 -24.39
C LYS A 88 9.41 1.56 -25.37
N ASN A 89 9.13 0.28 -25.57
CA ASN A 89 8.11 -0.18 -26.52
C ASN A 89 6.89 -0.69 -25.74
N LEU A 90 5.99 0.22 -25.42
CA LEU A 90 4.82 -0.09 -24.58
C LEU A 90 3.74 -0.83 -25.37
N LYS A 91 2.89 -1.57 -24.65
CA LYS A 91 1.70 -2.25 -25.20
C LYS A 91 0.45 -1.73 -24.51
N THR A 92 -0.61 -1.47 -25.27
CA THR A 92 -1.91 -1.12 -24.67
C THR A 92 -2.58 -2.38 -24.15
N VAL A 93 -2.95 -2.40 -22.87
CA VAL A 93 -3.70 -3.47 -22.21
C VAL A 93 -4.84 -2.90 -21.38
N ARG A 94 -5.86 -3.74 -21.15
CA ARG A 94 -6.98 -3.43 -20.27
C ARG A 94 -6.64 -3.74 -18.83
N ILE A 95 -6.46 -2.71 -18.00
CA ILE A 95 -6.14 -2.86 -16.57
C ILE A 95 -7.41 -3.13 -15.76
N ARG A 96 -7.46 -4.30 -15.09
CA ARG A 96 -8.55 -4.71 -14.17
C ARG A 96 -9.95 -4.52 -14.74
N ASN A 97 -10.10 -4.65 -16.06
CA ASN A 97 -11.36 -4.39 -16.77
C ASN A 97 -11.93 -2.98 -16.58
N ARG A 98 -11.10 -1.98 -16.20
CA ARG A 98 -11.53 -0.63 -15.86
C ARG A 98 -11.16 0.40 -16.93
N TYR A 99 -9.91 0.40 -17.38
CA TYR A 99 -9.38 1.36 -18.36
C TYR A 99 -8.22 0.77 -19.15
N ASP A 100 -7.94 1.33 -20.31
CA ASP A 100 -6.79 0.96 -21.12
C ASP A 100 -5.57 1.77 -20.70
N ALA A 101 -4.42 1.11 -20.61
CA ALA A 101 -3.15 1.75 -20.28
C ALA A 101 -2.01 1.19 -21.16
N ASN A 102 -1.05 2.07 -21.44
CA ASN A 102 0.19 1.65 -22.07
C ASN A 102 1.13 1.12 -20.98
N VAL A 103 1.44 -0.17 -21.06
CA VAL A 103 2.25 -0.87 -20.05
C VAL A 103 3.57 -1.37 -20.65
N PRO A 104 4.63 -1.52 -19.83
CA PRO A 104 5.86 -2.14 -20.27
C PRO A 104 5.68 -3.62 -20.61
N ARG A 105 6.64 -4.17 -21.37
CA ARG A 105 6.60 -5.56 -21.84
C ARG A 105 7.68 -6.40 -21.15
N VAL A 106 7.33 -7.61 -20.76
CA VAL A 106 8.31 -8.61 -20.30
C VAL A 106 8.84 -9.32 -21.55
N VAL A 107 10.10 -9.06 -21.88
CA VAL A 107 10.75 -9.55 -23.13
C VAL A 107 11.84 -10.57 -22.86
N GLY A 108 12.12 -10.90 -21.61
CA GLY A 108 13.12 -11.87 -21.20
C GLY A 108 12.93 -12.27 -19.73
N PRO A 109 13.81 -13.13 -19.19
CA PRO A 109 13.76 -13.48 -17.79
C PRO A 109 13.87 -12.23 -16.92
N VAL A 110 12.95 -12.06 -15.95
CA VAL A 110 13.02 -10.94 -15.01
C VAL A 110 14.11 -11.19 -13.97
N SER A 111 14.94 -10.19 -13.70
CA SER A 111 15.97 -10.25 -12.66
C SER A 111 16.14 -8.90 -11.95
N ARG A 112 16.67 -8.96 -10.73
CA ARG A 112 17.00 -7.77 -9.91
C ARG A 112 18.52 -7.66 -9.81
N PRO A 113 19.19 -6.84 -10.64
CA PRO A 113 20.65 -6.74 -10.68
C PRO A 113 21.25 -6.11 -9.42
N ALA A 114 20.45 -5.30 -8.70
CA ALA A 114 20.88 -4.62 -7.47
C ALA A 114 19.67 -4.35 -6.56
N PRO A 115 19.89 -4.08 -5.24
CA PRO A 115 18.87 -3.61 -4.33
C PRO A 115 18.15 -2.36 -4.88
N VAL A 116 16.83 -2.33 -4.79
CA VAL A 116 16.04 -1.22 -5.37
C VAL A 116 15.85 -0.10 -4.36
N HIS A 117 15.46 -0.42 -3.12
CA HIS A 117 15.07 0.53 -2.08
C HIS A 117 15.96 0.53 -0.84
N SER A 118 17.10 -0.17 -0.85
CA SER A 118 17.99 -0.24 0.32
C SER A 118 18.46 1.15 0.79
N GLU A 119 18.83 2.05 -0.12
CA GLU A 119 19.26 3.41 0.23
C GLU A 119 18.08 4.28 0.72
N ASP A 120 16.89 4.10 0.15
CA ASP A 120 15.66 4.77 0.61
C ASP A 120 15.33 4.38 2.06
N VAL A 121 15.42 3.08 2.39
CA VAL A 121 15.13 2.57 3.73
C VAL A 121 16.21 2.97 4.74
N LYS A 122 17.49 2.93 4.38
CA LYS A 122 18.58 3.45 5.25
C LYS A 122 18.33 4.91 5.62
N PHE A 123 17.97 5.72 4.63
CA PHE A 123 17.65 7.12 4.86
C PHE A 123 16.40 7.28 5.73
N LEU A 124 15.32 6.56 5.42
CA LEU A 124 14.07 6.58 6.19
C LEU A 124 14.33 6.22 7.65
N ARG A 125 15.08 5.12 7.91
CA ARG A 125 15.41 4.68 9.28
C ARG A 125 16.26 5.72 10.03
N SER A 126 17.16 6.40 9.34
CA SER A 126 17.98 7.45 9.95
C SER A 126 17.19 8.74 10.29
N ALA A 127 16.01 8.92 9.70
CA ALA A 127 15.22 10.14 9.81
C ALA A 127 14.09 10.06 10.85
N THR A 128 13.81 8.90 11.43
CA THR A 128 12.75 8.72 12.45
C THR A 128 13.07 7.59 13.42
N ASP A 129 12.64 7.72 14.68
CA ASP A 129 12.68 6.65 15.67
C ASP A 129 11.38 5.84 15.74
N ARG A 130 10.35 6.22 14.99
CA ARG A 130 9.06 5.50 14.96
C ARG A 130 9.17 4.16 14.26
N ALA A 131 8.19 3.27 14.48
CA ALA A 131 8.04 2.07 13.70
C ALA A 131 7.82 2.43 12.21
N ILE A 132 8.45 1.67 11.33
CA ILE A 132 8.44 1.91 9.88
C ILE A 132 7.64 0.81 9.18
N LYS A 133 6.70 1.22 8.34
CA LYS A 133 6.09 0.39 7.31
C LYS A 133 6.62 0.81 5.93
N PHE A 134 7.08 -0.15 5.15
CA PHE A 134 7.54 0.09 3.78
C PHE A 134 6.69 -0.71 2.78
N THR A 135 6.25 -0.05 1.70
CA THR A 135 5.37 -0.65 0.68
C THR A 135 6.17 -1.15 -0.51
N LEU A 136 5.83 -2.34 -0.98
CA LEU A 136 6.29 -2.95 -2.23
C LEU A 136 5.08 -3.31 -3.09
N PRO A 137 5.19 -3.32 -4.42
CA PRO A 137 4.11 -3.89 -5.24
C PRO A 137 3.95 -5.37 -4.93
N GLY A 138 2.73 -5.90 -4.99
CA GLY A 138 2.50 -7.33 -4.88
C GLY A 138 2.75 -8.05 -6.22
N PRO A 139 3.11 -9.35 -6.20
CA PRO A 139 3.46 -10.10 -7.40
C PRO A 139 2.35 -10.12 -8.46
N MET A 140 1.10 -10.32 -8.05
CA MET A 140 -0.04 -10.37 -8.96
C MET A 140 -0.34 -9.00 -9.57
N THR A 141 -0.21 -7.94 -8.78
CA THR A 141 -0.37 -6.56 -9.26
C THR A 141 0.71 -6.16 -10.25
N MET A 142 1.95 -6.65 -10.08
CA MET A 142 3.01 -6.46 -11.07
C MET A 142 2.63 -7.11 -12.40
N VAL A 143 2.18 -8.36 -12.38
CA VAL A 143 1.72 -9.08 -13.59
C VAL A 143 0.56 -8.37 -14.27
N ASP A 144 -0.38 -7.83 -13.51
CA ASP A 144 -1.57 -7.12 -14.04
C ASP A 144 -1.22 -5.80 -14.75
N THR A 145 -0.05 -5.23 -14.49
CA THR A 145 0.41 -3.94 -15.04
C THR A 145 1.49 -4.09 -16.12
N LEU A 146 1.63 -5.29 -16.70
CA LEU A 146 2.61 -5.63 -17.72
C LEU A 146 1.96 -6.40 -18.89
N TYR A 147 2.66 -6.44 -20.03
CA TYR A 147 2.35 -7.35 -21.12
C TYR A 147 3.45 -8.42 -21.22
N ASP A 148 3.08 -9.68 -21.01
CA ASP A 148 4.04 -10.78 -21.00
C ASP A 148 4.25 -11.33 -22.42
N GLU A 149 5.50 -11.25 -22.94
CA GLU A 149 5.94 -11.85 -24.20
C GLU A 149 6.97 -12.98 -23.98
N HIS A 150 7.26 -13.33 -22.73
CA HIS A 150 8.34 -14.28 -22.44
C HIS A 150 7.86 -15.53 -21.68
N TYR A 151 7.13 -15.37 -20.58
CA TYR A 151 6.74 -16.49 -19.70
C TYR A 151 5.56 -17.29 -20.23
N GLY A 152 4.64 -16.66 -20.98
CA GLY A 152 3.42 -17.28 -21.49
C GLY A 152 2.47 -17.80 -20.43
N SER A 153 2.66 -17.36 -19.17
CA SER A 153 1.84 -17.75 -18.01
C SER A 153 1.94 -16.68 -16.92
N ARG A 154 0.79 -16.12 -16.54
CA ARG A 154 0.68 -15.13 -15.46
C ARG A 154 1.20 -15.67 -14.12
N GLU A 155 0.90 -16.95 -13.82
CA GLU A 155 1.41 -17.63 -12.61
C GLU A 155 2.93 -17.72 -12.60
N LYS A 156 3.55 -18.19 -13.69
CA LYS A 156 5.03 -18.30 -13.76
C LYS A 156 5.69 -16.94 -13.61
N LEU A 157 5.15 -15.90 -14.25
CA LEU A 157 5.66 -14.53 -14.12
C LEU A 157 5.47 -14.01 -12.69
N ALA A 158 4.31 -14.26 -12.05
CA ALA A 158 4.07 -13.86 -10.67
C ALA A 158 5.04 -14.55 -9.70
N MET A 159 5.33 -15.82 -9.88
CA MET A 159 6.30 -16.56 -9.06
C MET A 159 7.73 -16.03 -9.24
N ALA A 160 8.10 -15.62 -10.45
CA ALA A 160 9.40 -14.97 -10.71
C ALA A 160 9.49 -13.61 -9.98
N PHE A 161 8.45 -12.78 -10.05
CA PHE A 161 8.38 -11.53 -9.28
C PHE A 161 8.37 -11.78 -7.77
N ALA A 162 7.65 -12.78 -7.30
CA ALA A 162 7.62 -13.14 -5.88
C ALA A 162 9.01 -13.47 -5.33
N ALA A 163 9.84 -14.18 -6.11
CA ALA A 163 11.22 -14.48 -5.72
C ALA A 163 12.09 -13.22 -5.63
N ILE A 164 11.94 -12.29 -6.58
CA ILE A 164 12.65 -11.00 -6.60
C ILE A 164 12.20 -10.13 -5.41
N LEU A 165 10.90 -10.04 -5.18
CA LEU A 165 10.33 -9.28 -4.06
C LEU A 165 10.75 -9.85 -2.70
N ASN A 166 10.84 -11.19 -2.57
CA ASN A 166 11.35 -11.82 -1.34
C ASN A 166 12.80 -11.42 -1.05
N GLN A 167 13.65 -11.38 -2.07
CA GLN A 167 15.03 -10.90 -1.95
C GLN A 167 15.07 -9.45 -1.44
N GLU A 168 14.34 -8.55 -2.09
CA GLU A 168 14.22 -7.14 -1.70
C GLU A 168 13.70 -7.00 -0.27
N ALA A 169 12.57 -7.64 0.05
CA ALA A 169 11.94 -7.55 1.34
C ALA A 169 12.84 -8.03 2.50
N ARG A 170 13.64 -9.09 2.29
CA ARG A 170 14.63 -9.57 3.28
C ARG A 170 15.71 -8.53 3.55
N GLU A 171 16.21 -7.89 2.52
CA GLU A 171 17.23 -6.84 2.66
C GLU A 171 16.66 -5.62 3.38
N LEU A 172 15.43 -5.20 3.05
CA LEU A 172 14.77 -4.07 3.72
C LEU A 172 14.45 -4.38 5.19
N ALA A 173 13.99 -5.59 5.51
CA ALA A 173 13.79 -6.04 6.88
C ALA A 173 15.10 -6.01 7.70
N ALA A 174 16.21 -6.45 7.11
CA ALA A 174 17.54 -6.39 7.74
C ALA A 174 18.03 -4.95 8.00
N LEU A 175 17.52 -3.97 7.25
CA LEU A 175 17.78 -2.54 7.44
C LEU A 175 16.86 -1.87 8.48
N GLY A 176 16.00 -2.63 9.16
CA GLY A 176 15.18 -2.14 10.27
C GLY A 176 13.78 -1.67 9.88
N VAL A 177 13.22 -2.22 8.81
CA VAL A 177 11.78 -2.07 8.51
C VAL A 177 10.99 -2.99 9.43
N ASP A 178 9.99 -2.44 10.14
CA ASP A 178 9.16 -3.18 11.10
C ASP A 178 8.01 -3.94 10.42
N THR A 179 7.50 -3.40 9.30
CA THR A 179 6.43 -4.03 8.50
C THR A 179 6.70 -3.84 7.02
N ILE A 180 6.76 -4.94 6.26
CA ILE A 180 6.72 -4.93 4.79
C ILE A 180 5.28 -5.12 4.33
N GLN A 181 4.76 -4.19 3.55
CA GLN A 181 3.43 -4.27 2.95
C GLN A 181 3.54 -4.57 1.45
N PHE A 182 2.84 -5.61 1.00
CA PHE A 182 2.66 -5.90 -0.42
C PHE A 182 1.32 -5.33 -0.90
N ASP A 183 1.33 -4.52 -1.96
CA ASP A 183 0.13 -3.89 -2.50
C ASP A 183 -0.48 -4.76 -3.60
N GLU A 184 -1.65 -5.37 -3.31
CA GLU A 184 -2.35 -6.30 -4.19
C GLU A 184 -3.79 -5.85 -4.54
N PRO A 185 -3.99 -4.65 -5.12
CA PRO A 185 -5.31 -4.25 -5.59
C PRO A 185 -5.89 -5.15 -6.70
N ALA A 186 -5.07 -5.98 -7.36
CA ALA A 186 -5.51 -7.00 -8.31
C ALA A 186 -6.35 -8.10 -7.64
N PHE A 187 -6.18 -8.35 -6.34
CA PHE A 187 -6.93 -9.35 -5.57
C PHE A 187 -8.43 -9.08 -5.52
N ASN A 188 -8.87 -7.83 -5.71
CA ASN A 188 -10.29 -7.48 -5.78
C ASN A 188 -10.92 -7.64 -7.18
N VAL A 189 -10.23 -8.26 -8.12
CA VAL A 189 -10.71 -8.38 -9.51
C VAL A 189 -10.61 -9.80 -10.05
N TYR A 190 -9.50 -10.50 -9.80
CA TYR A 190 -9.18 -11.79 -10.42
C TYR A 190 -9.27 -12.92 -9.38
N PHE A 191 -10.46 -13.19 -8.86
CA PHE A 191 -10.67 -14.09 -7.72
C PHE A 191 -10.21 -15.52 -7.95
N ASP A 192 -10.41 -16.06 -9.17
CA ASP A 192 -9.93 -17.40 -9.53
C ASP A 192 -8.40 -17.46 -9.49
N GLU A 193 -7.74 -16.48 -10.10
CA GLU A 193 -6.27 -16.38 -10.06
C GLU A 193 -5.74 -16.18 -8.62
N VAL A 194 -6.44 -15.40 -7.80
CA VAL A 194 -6.07 -15.24 -6.37
C VAL A 194 -6.09 -16.59 -5.65
N ARG A 195 -7.16 -17.38 -5.86
CA ARG A 195 -7.32 -18.71 -5.26
C ARG A 195 -6.27 -19.69 -5.80
N ASP A 196 -6.07 -19.71 -7.11
CA ASP A 196 -5.29 -20.74 -7.80
C ASP A 196 -3.78 -20.53 -7.61
N TRP A 197 -3.28 -19.28 -7.62
CA TRP A 197 -1.85 -18.97 -7.50
C TRP A 197 -1.52 -17.63 -6.81
N GLY A 198 -2.43 -16.64 -6.75
CA GLY A 198 -2.12 -15.30 -6.23
C GLY A 198 -1.67 -15.31 -4.78
N VAL A 199 -2.37 -16.08 -3.91
CA VAL A 199 -1.97 -16.25 -2.51
C VAL A 199 -0.63 -16.99 -2.42
N ALA A 200 -0.38 -18.00 -3.24
CA ALA A 200 0.90 -18.72 -3.24
C ALA A 200 2.07 -17.81 -3.65
N ALA A 201 1.86 -16.91 -4.62
CA ALA A 201 2.87 -15.92 -5.01
C ALA A 201 3.14 -14.91 -3.87
N LEU A 202 2.09 -14.46 -3.16
CA LEU A 202 2.24 -13.60 -1.99
C LEU A 202 3.00 -14.30 -0.85
N GLU A 203 2.69 -15.58 -0.57
CA GLU A 203 3.40 -16.42 0.39
C GLU A 203 4.88 -16.57 0.03
N ARG A 204 5.19 -16.76 -1.25
CA ARG A 204 6.56 -16.83 -1.75
C ARG A 204 7.30 -15.50 -1.55
N ALA A 205 6.63 -14.36 -1.78
CA ALA A 205 7.22 -13.04 -1.56
C ALA A 205 7.55 -12.76 -0.08
N ARG A 206 6.72 -13.26 0.84
CA ARG A 206 6.94 -13.07 2.29
C ARG A 206 7.82 -14.12 2.97
N GLU A 207 8.17 -15.19 2.29
CA GLU A 207 8.84 -16.35 2.87
C GLU A 207 10.11 -15.99 3.66
N GLY A 208 10.16 -16.42 4.93
CA GLY A 208 11.32 -16.24 5.82
C GLY A 208 11.62 -14.79 6.21
N LEU A 209 10.68 -13.85 6.06
CA LEU A 209 10.82 -12.49 6.60
C LEU A 209 10.74 -12.53 8.13
N ALA A 210 11.64 -11.82 8.79
CA ALA A 210 11.68 -11.70 10.24
C ALA A 210 10.82 -10.56 10.79
N CYS A 211 10.42 -9.60 9.94
CA CYS A 211 9.51 -8.50 10.30
C CYS A 211 8.05 -8.87 10.05
N LYS A 212 7.12 -8.03 10.52
CA LYS A 212 5.70 -8.16 10.19
C LYS A 212 5.47 -8.01 8.68
N THR A 213 4.47 -8.72 8.16
CA THR A 213 4.06 -8.64 6.76
C THR A 213 2.61 -8.20 6.66
N ALA A 214 2.34 -7.30 5.72
CA ALA A 214 0.99 -6.84 5.43
C ALA A 214 0.66 -7.05 3.94
N VAL A 215 -0.60 -7.25 3.63
CA VAL A 215 -1.14 -7.12 2.28
C VAL A 215 -2.17 -6.01 2.25
N HIS A 216 -2.05 -5.09 1.27
CA HIS A 216 -3.04 -4.04 1.06
C HIS A 216 -3.94 -4.38 -0.12
N ILE A 217 -5.25 -4.44 0.14
CA ILE A 217 -6.28 -4.69 -0.87
C ILE A 217 -7.31 -3.57 -0.79
N CYS A 218 -7.34 -2.72 -1.81
CA CYS A 218 -8.33 -1.65 -1.91
C CYS A 218 -9.09 -1.70 -3.24
N TYR A 219 -10.07 -0.83 -3.36
CA TYR A 219 -10.80 -0.62 -4.62
C TYR A 219 -10.12 0.43 -5.52
N GLY A 220 -8.90 0.83 -5.17
CA GLY A 220 -8.03 1.73 -5.92
C GLY A 220 -8.11 3.20 -5.47
N TYR A 221 -7.19 3.98 -6.00
CA TYR A 221 -7.09 5.41 -5.75
C TYR A 221 -8.38 6.17 -6.09
N GLY A 222 -8.55 7.37 -5.53
CA GLY A 222 -9.64 8.30 -5.81
C GLY A 222 -9.56 8.94 -7.21
N ILE A 223 -9.19 8.19 -8.24
CA ILE A 223 -9.20 8.64 -9.65
C ILE A 223 -10.54 8.30 -10.31
N GLU A 224 -10.92 9.09 -11.31
CA GLU A 224 -12.23 8.97 -11.96
C GLU A 224 -12.55 7.57 -12.48
N ALA A 225 -11.59 6.90 -13.14
CA ALA A 225 -11.78 5.54 -13.65
C ALA A 225 -12.17 4.55 -12.54
N ASN A 226 -11.57 4.66 -11.34
CA ASN A 226 -11.93 3.84 -10.20
C ASN A 226 -13.28 4.25 -9.60
N ILE A 227 -13.58 5.55 -9.54
CA ILE A 227 -14.87 6.06 -9.04
C ILE A 227 -16.01 5.58 -9.92
N VAL A 228 -15.85 5.64 -11.25
CA VAL A 228 -16.84 5.14 -12.21
C VAL A 228 -17.05 3.63 -12.04
N TRP A 229 -15.95 2.87 -11.94
CA TRP A 229 -16.03 1.43 -11.71
C TRP A 229 -16.71 1.10 -10.37
N LYS A 230 -16.38 1.78 -9.28
CA LYS A 230 -17.01 1.60 -7.96
C LYS A 230 -18.53 1.79 -8.02
N LYS A 231 -19.03 2.71 -8.85
CA LYS A 231 -20.49 2.92 -9.04
C LYS A 231 -21.15 1.69 -9.69
N SER A 232 -20.45 0.90 -10.48
CA SER A 232 -20.97 -0.32 -11.12
C SER A 232 -21.04 -1.53 -10.18
N LEU A 233 -20.44 -1.47 -9.00
CA LEU A 233 -20.38 -2.60 -8.04
C LEU A 233 -21.69 -2.81 -7.23
N GLY A 234 -22.71 -2.01 -7.50
CA GLY A 234 -24.00 -2.11 -6.80
C GLY A 234 -24.03 -1.39 -5.44
N ASN A 235 -25.00 -1.77 -4.62
CA ASN A 235 -25.26 -1.12 -3.32
C ASN A 235 -24.34 -1.59 -2.21
N GLU A 236 -23.79 -2.79 -2.30
CA GLU A 236 -22.80 -3.36 -1.38
C GLU A 236 -21.62 -3.90 -2.18
N TRP A 237 -20.41 -3.65 -1.68
CA TRP A 237 -19.17 -4.14 -2.29
C TRP A 237 -18.66 -5.33 -1.48
N ARG A 238 -18.98 -6.55 -1.95
CA ARG A 238 -18.71 -7.79 -1.23
C ARG A 238 -17.51 -8.58 -1.78
N GLN A 239 -16.66 -7.95 -2.58
CA GLN A 239 -15.48 -8.60 -3.20
C GLN A 239 -14.54 -9.24 -2.18
N TYR A 240 -14.44 -8.68 -0.98
CA TYR A 240 -13.64 -9.20 0.11
C TYR A 240 -14.09 -10.59 0.60
N GLU A 241 -15.34 -10.99 0.37
CA GLU A 241 -15.81 -12.35 0.67
C GLU A 241 -15.05 -13.43 -0.11
N GLN A 242 -14.55 -13.09 -1.29
CA GLN A 242 -13.79 -14.01 -2.13
C GLN A 242 -12.33 -14.15 -1.68
N THR A 243 -11.74 -13.11 -1.10
CA THR A 243 -10.31 -13.04 -0.81
C THR A 243 -9.97 -13.19 0.68
N PHE A 244 -10.77 -12.64 1.59
CA PHE A 244 -10.47 -12.65 3.02
C PHE A 244 -10.35 -14.06 3.63
N PRO A 245 -11.21 -15.04 3.31
CA PRO A 245 -11.03 -16.40 3.82
C PRO A 245 -9.73 -17.06 3.36
N LEU A 246 -9.21 -16.69 2.17
CA LEU A 246 -7.92 -17.18 1.68
C LEU A 246 -6.77 -16.52 2.45
N LEU A 247 -6.84 -15.20 2.67
CA LEU A 247 -5.85 -14.47 3.45
C LEU A 247 -5.86 -14.84 4.92
N ALA A 248 -7.01 -15.14 5.53
CA ALA A 248 -7.09 -15.63 6.90
C ALA A 248 -6.25 -16.89 7.11
N ARG A 249 -6.20 -17.78 6.11
CA ARG A 249 -5.39 -19.01 6.13
C ARG A 249 -3.93 -18.82 5.71
N SER A 250 -3.59 -17.66 5.13
CA SER A 250 -2.23 -17.36 4.69
C SER A 250 -1.30 -17.08 5.87
N SER A 251 0.01 -17.03 5.61
CA SER A 251 1.02 -16.65 6.61
C SER A 251 1.24 -15.13 6.72
N ILE A 252 0.54 -14.31 5.93
CA ILE A 252 0.55 -12.84 6.07
C ILE A 252 0.02 -12.45 7.44
N ASP A 253 0.71 -11.52 8.13
CA ASP A 253 0.31 -11.12 9.49
C ASP A 253 -0.86 -10.15 9.50
N GLN A 254 -0.91 -9.21 8.54
CA GLN A 254 -1.82 -8.07 8.54
C GLN A 254 -2.53 -7.90 7.19
N VAL A 255 -3.80 -7.48 7.21
CA VAL A 255 -4.57 -7.15 6.00
C VAL A 255 -5.06 -5.71 6.09
N SER A 256 -4.70 -4.89 5.09
CA SER A 256 -5.11 -3.50 4.94
C SER A 256 -6.21 -3.38 3.90
N LEU A 257 -7.30 -2.70 4.24
CA LEU A 257 -8.52 -2.69 3.44
C LEU A 257 -9.27 -1.35 3.46
N GLU A 258 -10.17 -1.15 2.50
CA GLU A 258 -11.00 0.04 2.36
C GLU A 258 -12.34 -0.14 3.09
N CYS A 259 -12.70 0.80 3.99
CA CYS A 259 -14.00 0.81 4.69
C CYS A 259 -14.65 2.19 4.75
N ALA A 260 -13.89 3.26 5.00
CA ALA A 260 -14.45 4.59 5.22
C ALA A 260 -15.20 5.08 3.98
N ASN A 261 -16.43 5.52 4.17
CA ASN A 261 -17.27 6.10 3.12
C ASN A 261 -17.39 5.22 1.85
N SER A 262 -17.18 3.92 2.02
CA SER A 262 -17.33 2.89 0.98
C SER A 262 -18.65 2.13 1.20
N ARG A 263 -19.00 1.28 0.24
CA ARG A 263 -20.15 0.37 0.36
C ARG A 263 -19.73 -1.02 0.81
N VAL A 264 -18.54 -1.13 1.39
CA VAL A 264 -18.03 -2.38 1.99
C VAL A 264 -18.75 -2.61 3.31
N PRO A 265 -19.48 -3.71 3.49
CA PRO A 265 -20.04 -4.08 4.77
C PRO A 265 -18.93 -4.31 5.79
N ILE A 266 -18.95 -3.57 6.90
CA ILE A 266 -17.85 -3.60 7.89
C ILE A 266 -17.68 -4.97 8.55
N GLU A 267 -18.74 -5.75 8.65
CA GLU A 267 -18.72 -7.12 9.20
C GLU A 267 -17.82 -8.07 8.41
N LEU A 268 -17.50 -7.78 7.14
CA LEU A 268 -16.60 -8.60 6.34
C LEU A 268 -15.19 -8.70 6.93
N ILE A 269 -14.77 -7.73 7.76
CA ILE A 269 -13.48 -7.82 8.46
C ILE A 269 -13.41 -8.99 9.43
N GLY A 270 -14.55 -9.49 9.91
CA GLY A 270 -14.64 -10.71 10.72
C GLY A 270 -14.17 -11.97 10.00
N LEU A 271 -14.14 -11.98 8.66
CA LEU A 271 -13.59 -13.09 7.85
C LEU A 271 -12.05 -13.19 7.93
N LEU A 272 -11.38 -12.18 8.50
CA LEU A 272 -9.93 -12.12 8.71
C LEU A 272 -9.53 -12.69 10.09
N GLU A 273 -10.13 -13.80 10.47
CA GLU A 273 -9.85 -14.45 11.77
C GLU A 273 -8.34 -14.70 11.94
N GLY A 274 -7.80 -14.33 13.10
CA GLY A 274 -6.39 -14.49 13.42
C GLY A 274 -5.45 -13.40 12.86
N LYS A 275 -5.92 -12.50 11.97
CA LYS A 275 -5.10 -11.44 11.37
C LYS A 275 -5.19 -10.13 12.12
N ASP A 276 -4.12 -9.34 12.04
CA ASP A 276 -4.20 -7.91 12.34
C ASP A 276 -4.92 -7.20 11.18
N VAL A 277 -5.85 -6.31 11.50
CA VAL A 277 -6.69 -5.60 10.51
C VAL A 277 -6.32 -4.13 10.47
N LEU A 278 -5.83 -3.67 9.32
CA LEU A 278 -5.56 -2.27 9.06
C LEU A 278 -6.82 -1.68 8.41
N VAL A 279 -7.76 -1.19 9.25
CA VAL A 279 -9.06 -0.71 8.77
C VAL A 279 -8.95 0.70 8.18
N GLY A 280 -9.33 0.84 6.92
CA GLY A 280 -9.38 2.14 6.25
C GLY A 280 -10.46 3.03 6.87
N ALA A 281 -10.04 4.05 7.61
CA ALA A 281 -10.91 5.01 8.29
C ALA A 281 -10.89 6.41 7.65
N ILE A 282 -10.14 6.58 6.56
CA ILE A 282 -10.02 7.80 5.75
C ILE A 282 -10.38 7.50 4.31
N ASP A 283 -11.36 8.22 3.76
CA ASP A 283 -11.74 8.17 2.35
C ASP A 283 -10.78 8.99 1.50
N VAL A 284 -10.14 8.35 0.53
CA VAL A 284 -9.18 9.00 -0.38
C VAL A 284 -9.80 9.41 -1.73
N ALA A 285 -11.09 9.16 -1.93
CA ALA A 285 -11.82 9.52 -3.15
C ALA A 285 -12.49 10.91 -3.08
N THR A 286 -12.28 11.65 -2.00
CA THR A 286 -12.85 12.98 -1.78
C THR A 286 -11.83 13.95 -1.18
N THR A 287 -11.98 15.23 -1.48
CA THR A 287 -11.20 16.33 -0.86
C THR A 287 -11.75 16.75 0.51
N ARG A 288 -12.92 16.25 0.92
CA ARG A 288 -13.45 16.49 2.26
C ARG A 288 -12.51 15.87 3.28
N VAL A 289 -12.07 16.65 4.26
CA VAL A 289 -11.33 16.17 5.43
C VAL A 289 -12.32 15.67 6.46
N GLU A 290 -12.13 14.45 6.94
CA GLU A 290 -12.93 13.83 7.98
C GLU A 290 -12.75 14.57 9.32
N SER A 291 -13.78 14.57 10.16
CA SER A 291 -13.63 14.92 11.55
C SER A 291 -13.04 13.75 12.36
N ALA A 292 -12.48 14.05 13.54
CA ALA A 292 -12.03 12.99 14.46
C ALA A 292 -13.17 12.01 14.80
N GLU A 293 -14.41 12.48 14.89
CA GLU A 293 -15.58 11.64 15.17
C GLU A 293 -15.98 10.77 13.96
N ASP A 294 -15.81 11.25 12.72
CA ASP A 294 -16.03 10.40 11.53
C ASP A 294 -15.10 9.19 11.55
N VAL A 295 -13.82 9.40 11.86
CA VAL A 295 -12.81 8.33 12.00
C VAL A 295 -13.14 7.43 13.19
N ALA A 296 -13.44 7.99 14.35
CA ALA A 296 -13.78 7.23 15.55
C ALA A 296 -15.00 6.32 15.34
N ARG A 297 -15.99 6.77 14.56
CA ARG A 297 -17.17 5.98 14.19
C ARG A 297 -16.78 4.71 13.42
N VAL A 298 -15.87 4.81 12.46
CA VAL A 298 -15.36 3.64 11.70
C VAL A 298 -14.62 2.68 12.65
N ILE A 299 -13.74 3.21 13.51
CA ILE A 299 -12.98 2.40 14.47
C ILE A 299 -13.93 1.66 15.42
N ARG A 300 -14.91 2.33 16.02
CA ARG A 300 -15.90 1.70 16.92
C ARG A 300 -16.75 0.64 16.20
N ALA A 301 -17.09 0.87 14.93
CA ALA A 301 -17.79 -0.14 14.13
C ALA A 301 -16.91 -1.37 13.90
N ALA A 302 -15.63 -1.19 13.57
CA ALA A 302 -14.68 -2.28 13.37
C ALA A 302 -14.40 -3.08 14.65
N LEU A 303 -14.36 -2.42 15.81
CA LEU A 303 -14.17 -3.06 17.13
C LEU A 303 -15.27 -4.06 17.52
N LYS A 304 -16.41 -4.03 16.83
CA LYS A 304 -17.46 -5.05 17.03
C LYS A 304 -17.09 -6.41 16.40
N HIS A 305 -16.12 -6.44 15.52
CA HIS A 305 -15.75 -7.60 14.71
C HIS A 305 -14.28 -8.03 14.89
N VAL A 306 -13.43 -7.14 15.39
CA VAL A 306 -11.98 -7.37 15.57
C VAL A 306 -11.56 -6.93 16.98
N PRO A 307 -10.80 -7.76 17.73
CA PRO A 307 -10.24 -7.36 19.02
C PRO A 307 -9.37 -6.10 18.91
N LYS A 308 -9.41 -5.23 19.92
CA LYS A 308 -8.69 -3.97 19.96
C LYS A 308 -7.17 -4.10 19.78
N GLU A 309 -6.60 -5.22 20.18
CA GLU A 309 -5.18 -5.53 20.07
C GLU A 309 -4.75 -5.83 18.62
N ARG A 310 -5.71 -6.18 17.76
CA ARG A 310 -5.48 -6.53 16.35
C ARG A 310 -6.06 -5.50 15.35
N LEU A 311 -6.58 -4.39 15.84
CA LEU A 311 -7.15 -3.33 14.99
C LEU A 311 -6.20 -2.15 14.88
N PHE A 312 -5.89 -1.75 13.63
CA PHE A 312 -5.00 -0.64 13.29
C PHE A 312 -5.73 0.34 12.37
N PRO A 313 -6.09 1.55 12.83
CA PRO A 313 -6.68 2.57 11.95
C PRO A 313 -5.72 2.98 10.85
N CYS A 314 -6.21 3.00 9.60
CA CYS A 314 -5.42 3.25 8.40
C CYS A 314 -6.20 4.15 7.41
N THR A 315 -5.57 4.52 6.29
CA THR A 315 -6.27 5.12 5.15
C THR A 315 -6.80 4.04 4.20
N ASN A 316 -7.91 4.32 3.49
CA ASN A 316 -8.50 3.39 2.53
C ASN A 316 -7.52 2.96 1.42
N CYS A 317 -6.68 3.89 0.99
CA CYS A 317 -5.68 3.72 -0.08
C CYS A 317 -4.62 4.80 0.06
N GLY A 318 -3.66 4.87 -0.88
CA GLY A 318 -2.71 5.96 -0.98
C GLY A 318 -3.38 7.30 -1.32
N MET A 319 -2.78 8.40 -0.88
CA MET A 319 -3.31 9.76 -1.03
C MET A 319 -2.58 10.59 -2.09
N VAL A 320 -1.70 10.01 -2.89
CA VAL A 320 -0.91 10.74 -3.89
C VAL A 320 -1.73 11.64 -4.84
N PRO A 321 -3.00 11.31 -5.21
CA PRO A 321 -3.79 12.17 -6.08
C PRO A 321 -4.42 13.39 -5.37
N LEU A 322 -4.31 13.51 -4.05
CA LEU A 322 -4.88 14.61 -3.28
C LEU A 322 -3.94 15.80 -3.19
N ALA A 323 -4.48 16.99 -2.94
CA ALA A 323 -3.68 18.14 -2.55
C ALA A 323 -3.00 17.89 -1.17
N ARG A 324 -1.82 18.47 -0.97
CA ARG A 324 -1.01 18.21 0.24
C ARG A 324 -1.68 18.65 1.53
N ASP A 325 -2.36 19.77 1.54
CA ASP A 325 -3.11 20.31 2.68
C ASP A 325 -4.29 19.40 3.04
N VAL A 326 -5.01 18.87 2.04
CA VAL A 326 -6.08 17.89 2.23
C VAL A 326 -5.51 16.61 2.85
N ALA A 327 -4.41 16.08 2.32
CA ALA A 327 -3.77 14.89 2.88
C ALA A 327 -3.30 15.12 4.32
N ALA A 328 -2.71 16.29 4.63
CA ALA A 328 -2.30 16.64 5.98
C ALA A 328 -3.49 16.71 6.95
N GLY A 329 -4.61 17.31 6.53
CA GLY A 329 -5.84 17.35 7.31
C GLY A 329 -6.40 15.95 7.59
N LYS A 330 -6.41 15.07 6.58
CA LYS A 330 -6.86 13.68 6.71
C LYS A 330 -5.99 12.86 7.66
N LEU A 331 -4.67 13.05 7.63
CA LEU A 331 -3.76 12.42 8.60
C LEU A 331 -4.04 12.91 10.04
N ALA A 332 -4.23 14.21 10.22
CA ALA A 332 -4.58 14.77 11.52
C ALA A 332 -5.90 14.21 12.05
N ALA A 333 -6.91 14.05 11.18
CA ALA A 333 -8.18 13.42 11.54
C ALA A 333 -8.01 11.95 11.94
N LEU A 334 -7.15 11.19 11.22
CA LEU A 334 -6.85 9.79 11.55
C LEU A 334 -6.25 9.65 12.94
N GLY A 335 -5.21 10.43 13.25
CA GLY A 335 -4.56 10.40 14.57
C GLY A 335 -5.50 10.85 15.68
N ALA A 336 -6.26 11.94 15.46
CA ALA A 336 -7.22 12.46 16.45
C ALA A 336 -8.38 11.48 16.71
N GLY A 337 -8.93 10.84 15.67
CA GLY A 337 -10.00 9.85 15.81
C GLY A 337 -9.54 8.58 16.54
N ALA A 338 -8.35 8.08 16.24
CA ALA A 338 -7.76 6.98 16.99
C ALA A 338 -7.53 7.33 18.46
N ALA A 339 -7.05 8.55 18.75
CA ALA A 339 -6.85 9.04 20.12
C ALA A 339 -8.15 9.18 20.89
N LEU A 340 -9.29 9.53 20.22
CA LEU A 340 -10.61 9.51 20.84
C LEU A 340 -10.95 8.13 21.36
N VAL A 341 -10.91 7.13 20.47
CA VAL A 341 -11.33 5.76 20.84
C VAL A 341 -10.35 5.13 21.84
N ARG A 342 -9.04 5.42 21.76
CA ARG A 342 -8.07 4.95 22.77
C ARG A 342 -8.47 5.37 24.19
N ARG A 343 -8.94 6.62 24.38
CA ARG A 343 -9.38 7.12 25.70
C ARG A 343 -10.63 6.40 26.21
N GLU A 344 -11.47 5.89 25.34
CA GLU A 344 -12.67 5.13 25.69
C GLU A 344 -12.37 3.68 26.12
N LEU A 345 -11.20 3.16 25.72
CA LEU A 345 -10.80 1.77 25.97
C LEU A 345 -9.92 1.59 27.21
N VAL A 346 -9.52 2.69 27.84
CA VAL A 346 -8.78 2.76 29.12
C VAL A 346 -9.77 2.90 30.26
#